data_e12405bc0893afc07c9f4eb25571f546
#
_entry.id   e12405bc0893afc07c9f4eb25571f546
#
_cell.length_a   1.000
_cell.length_b   1.000
_cell.length_c   1.000
_cell.angle_alpha   90.00
_cell.angle_beta   90.00
_cell.angle_gamma   90.00
#
_symmetry.space_group_name_H-M   'P 1'
#
loop_
_entity.id
_entity.type
_entity.pdbx_description
1 polymer ?
#
loop_
_entity_poly.entity_id
_entity_poly.type
_entity_poly.pdbx_seq_one_letter_code
_entity_poly.pdbx_strand_id
1 'polypeptide(L)'
;MKPVMFIAALATLPPAANALDLTGLPAALTEKVTAARQACAEVENGEFALEWGAVTRTDLDGDLQADWVLNESAYACSTAVSLFCSTGGCVSHFLVGDVVGSFRNQGWTVLTFGRNRVLLTRAHGSACGGNSPTPCFVARGWDPDAKVWRSVEARTE
;
A
#
# COMPACT_ATOMS: atom_id res chain seq x y z
N MET A 1 64.20 4.32 21.46
CA MET A 1 62.89 3.59 21.52
C MET A 1 61.80 4.62 21.23
N LYS A 2 61.12 4.55 20.05
CA LYS A 2 60.01 5.45 19.69
C LYS A 2 58.70 4.74 20.00
N PRO A 3 57.73 5.37 20.67
CA PRO A 3 56.43 4.76 20.91
C PRO A 3 55.61 4.77 19.61
N VAL A 4 55.07 3.61 19.25
CA VAL A 4 54.09 3.46 18.14
C VAL A 4 52.72 3.71 18.74
N MET A 5 52.07 4.78 18.25
CA MET A 5 50.74 5.19 18.67
C MET A 5 49.70 4.46 17.77
N PHE A 6 48.97 3.51 18.34
CA PHE A 6 47.84 2.85 17.66
C PHE A 6 46.63 3.77 17.71
N ILE A 7 46.20 4.25 16.55
CA ILE A 7 44.93 4.96 16.40
C ILE A 7 43.85 3.91 16.16
N ALA A 8 42.98 3.70 17.13
CA ALA A 8 41.79 2.88 16.98
C ALA A 8 40.74 3.66 16.16
N ALA A 9 40.47 3.21 14.94
CA ALA A 9 39.37 3.74 14.15
C ALA A 9 38.04 3.23 14.72
N LEU A 10 37.24 4.14 15.29
CA LEU A 10 35.83 3.85 15.61
C LEU A 10 35.02 3.76 14.30
N ALA A 11 34.62 2.56 13.94
CA ALA A 11 33.64 2.36 12.88
C ALA A 11 32.28 2.84 13.38
N THR A 12 31.79 3.97 12.84
CA THR A 12 30.42 4.43 13.05
C THR A 12 29.48 3.55 12.22
N LEU A 13 28.71 2.72 12.91
CA LEU A 13 27.60 1.97 12.28
C LEU A 13 26.57 2.98 11.74
N PRO A 14 26.08 2.80 10.50
CA PRO A 14 24.98 3.63 10.00
C PRO A 14 23.75 3.45 10.89
N PRO A 15 22.93 4.51 11.10
CA PRO A 15 21.68 4.38 11.84
C PRO A 15 20.79 3.35 11.15
N ALA A 16 20.25 2.41 11.92
CA ALA A 16 19.26 1.46 11.46
C ALA A 16 18.08 2.25 10.85
N ALA A 17 17.74 1.96 9.60
CA ALA A 17 16.55 2.49 8.98
C ALA A 17 15.36 2.21 9.91
N ASN A 18 14.57 3.24 10.23
CA ASN A 18 13.40 3.12 11.08
C ASN A 18 12.44 2.10 10.45
N ALA A 19 12.47 0.88 10.95
CA ALA A 19 11.48 -0.13 10.59
C ALA A 19 10.11 0.40 11.02
N LEU A 20 9.17 0.49 10.08
CA LEU A 20 7.79 0.88 10.38
C LEU A 20 7.27 -0.11 11.44
N ASP A 21 6.74 0.41 12.54
CA ASP A 21 6.15 -0.44 13.58
C ASP A 21 4.86 -1.06 13.03
N LEU A 22 4.89 -2.36 12.79
CA LEU A 22 3.75 -3.15 12.32
C LEU A 22 2.96 -3.76 13.49
N THR A 23 3.25 -3.35 14.73
CA THR A 23 2.53 -3.81 15.91
C THR A 23 1.03 -3.47 15.78
N GLY A 24 0.20 -4.50 15.82
CA GLY A 24 -1.25 -4.37 15.66
C GLY A 24 -1.76 -4.39 14.21
N LEU A 25 -0.90 -4.60 13.21
CA LEU A 25 -1.38 -4.83 11.84
C LEU A 25 -2.20 -6.15 11.81
N PRO A 26 -3.43 -6.14 11.28
CA PRO A 26 -4.25 -7.34 11.18
C PRO A 26 -3.57 -8.47 10.39
N ALA A 27 -3.84 -9.72 10.78
CA ALA A 27 -3.20 -10.91 10.19
C ALA A 27 -3.32 -10.95 8.66
N ALA A 28 -4.51 -10.61 8.12
CA ALA A 28 -4.76 -10.59 6.68
C ALA A 28 -3.86 -9.60 5.91
N LEU A 29 -3.46 -8.48 6.53
CA LEU A 29 -2.53 -7.52 5.95
C LEU A 29 -1.06 -7.91 6.23
N THR A 30 -0.79 -8.53 7.38
CA THR A 30 0.53 -9.08 7.69
C THR A 30 0.95 -10.16 6.68
N GLU A 31 0.01 -10.99 6.23
CA GLU A 31 0.25 -11.98 5.16
C GLU A 31 0.67 -11.31 3.85
N LYS A 32 0.07 -10.16 3.48
CA LYS A 32 0.45 -9.39 2.29
C LYS A 32 1.87 -8.86 2.39
N VAL A 33 2.24 -8.31 3.54
CA VAL A 33 3.62 -7.84 3.80
C VAL A 33 4.61 -8.99 3.75
N THR A 34 4.26 -10.14 4.32
CA THR A 34 5.11 -11.33 4.31
C THR A 34 5.34 -11.85 2.89
N ALA A 35 4.29 -11.93 2.09
CA ALA A 35 4.38 -12.33 0.69
C ALA A 35 5.25 -11.35 -0.14
N ALA A 36 5.10 -10.06 0.09
CA ALA A 36 5.92 -9.04 -0.58
C ALA A 36 7.39 -9.15 -0.19
N ARG A 37 7.69 -9.39 1.09
CA ARG A 37 9.06 -9.61 1.56
C ARG A 37 9.69 -10.83 0.90
N GLN A 38 8.93 -11.93 0.81
CA GLN A 38 9.41 -13.14 0.15
C GLN A 38 9.67 -12.88 -1.34
N ALA A 39 8.74 -12.23 -2.04
CA ALA A 39 8.90 -11.89 -3.45
C ALA A 39 10.16 -11.03 -3.72
N CYS A 40 10.46 -10.07 -2.82
CA CYS A 40 11.69 -9.28 -2.91
C CYS A 40 12.95 -10.13 -2.68
N ALA A 41 12.92 -11.02 -1.68
CA ALA A 41 14.06 -11.90 -1.39
C ALA A 41 14.36 -12.90 -2.54
N GLU A 42 13.37 -13.31 -3.30
CA GLU A 42 13.51 -14.17 -4.48
C GLU A 42 14.23 -13.46 -5.64
N VAL A 43 14.24 -12.13 -5.67
CA VAL A 43 14.95 -11.34 -6.68
C VAL A 43 16.33 -10.97 -6.14
N GLU A 44 17.32 -11.75 -6.52
CA GLU A 44 18.75 -11.52 -6.19
C GLU A 44 19.02 -11.27 -4.70
N ASN A 45 18.26 -11.95 -3.80
CA ASN A 45 18.29 -11.76 -2.35
C ASN A 45 18.03 -10.32 -1.91
N GLY A 46 17.04 -9.67 -2.52
CA GLY A 46 16.66 -8.30 -2.23
C GLY A 46 16.19 -8.10 -0.79
N GLU A 47 16.52 -6.92 -0.24
CA GLU A 47 16.03 -6.47 1.06
C GLU A 47 14.74 -5.68 0.89
N PHE A 48 13.68 -6.15 1.55
CA PHE A 48 12.37 -5.50 1.53
C PHE A 48 12.26 -4.45 2.64
N ALA A 49 11.72 -3.28 2.30
CA ALA A 49 11.40 -2.24 3.25
C ALA A 49 9.97 -1.71 3.05
N LEU A 50 9.35 -1.27 4.14
CA LEU A 50 8.14 -0.48 4.13
C LEU A 50 8.52 0.98 4.36
N GLU A 51 8.07 1.85 3.46
CA GLU A 51 8.29 3.28 3.55
C GLU A 51 7.10 3.98 4.21
N TRP A 52 7.27 5.26 4.49
CA TRP A 52 6.20 6.09 5.03
C TRP A 52 4.96 6.08 4.12
N GLY A 53 3.78 5.90 4.72
CA GLY A 53 2.52 5.78 3.97
C GLY A 53 2.16 4.35 3.57
N ALA A 54 3.02 3.35 3.83
CA ALA A 54 2.69 1.94 3.58
C ALA A 54 1.43 1.49 4.34
N VAL A 55 1.27 1.94 5.57
CA VAL A 55 0.09 1.69 6.39
C VAL A 55 -0.60 3.00 6.70
N THR A 56 -1.89 3.08 6.38
CA THR A 56 -2.74 4.23 6.70
C THR A 56 -4.06 3.76 7.32
N ARG A 57 -4.76 4.67 7.98
CA ARG A 57 -6.05 4.40 8.61
C ARG A 57 -7.07 5.44 8.20
N THR A 58 -8.26 4.98 7.78
CA THR A 58 -9.38 5.85 7.41
C THR A 58 -10.70 5.06 7.51
N ASP A 59 -11.79 5.74 7.79
CA ASP A 59 -13.12 5.14 7.79
C ASP A 59 -13.54 4.85 6.34
N LEU A 60 -13.69 3.57 6.00
CA LEU A 60 -13.99 3.08 4.66
C LEU A 60 -15.46 2.71 4.46
N ASP A 61 -16.21 2.44 5.55
CA ASP A 61 -17.58 1.94 5.49
C ASP A 61 -18.62 2.88 6.13
N GLY A 62 -18.17 3.92 6.85
CA GLY A 62 -19.02 4.93 7.43
C GLY A 62 -19.45 4.64 8.87
N ASP A 63 -18.82 3.70 9.54
CA ASP A 63 -19.07 3.36 10.94
C ASP A 63 -18.36 4.30 11.95
N LEU A 64 -17.57 5.26 11.44
CA LEU A 64 -16.77 6.24 12.19
C LEU A 64 -15.55 5.63 12.89
N GLN A 65 -15.22 4.38 12.65
CA GLN A 65 -13.97 3.79 13.07
C GLN A 65 -12.97 3.81 11.91
N ALA A 66 -11.69 3.86 12.24
CA ALA A 66 -10.68 3.89 11.21
C ALA A 66 -10.29 2.46 10.82
N ASP A 67 -10.56 2.11 9.58
CA ASP A 67 -10.16 0.89 8.92
C ASP A 67 -8.68 0.91 8.50
N TRP A 68 -8.15 -0.23 8.10
CA TRP A 68 -6.77 -0.36 7.70
C TRP A 68 -6.60 -0.32 6.17
N VAL A 69 -5.61 0.43 5.74
CA VAL A 69 -5.17 0.41 4.33
C VAL A 69 -3.68 0.12 4.27
N LEU A 70 -3.31 -0.83 3.42
CA LEU A 70 -1.92 -1.18 3.15
C LEU A 70 -1.61 -0.85 1.68
N ASN A 71 -0.59 0.01 1.46
CA ASN A 71 -0.25 0.54 0.15
C ASN A 71 1.07 -0.04 -0.35
N GLU A 72 1.04 -0.83 -1.41
CA GLU A 72 2.25 -1.36 -2.04
C GLU A 72 3.07 -0.26 -2.76
N SER A 73 2.49 0.91 -3.00
CA SER A 73 3.22 2.07 -3.53
C SER A 73 4.33 2.58 -2.61
N ALA A 74 4.28 2.19 -1.33
CA ALA A 74 5.30 2.48 -0.33
C ALA A 74 6.09 1.22 0.07
N TYR A 75 6.19 0.25 -0.86
CA TYR A 75 7.07 -0.91 -0.74
C TYR A 75 8.34 -0.67 -1.53
N ALA A 76 9.47 -0.98 -0.93
CA ALA A 76 10.77 -0.94 -1.58
C ALA A 76 11.42 -2.32 -1.57
N CYS A 77 12.10 -2.64 -2.67
CA CYS A 77 12.98 -3.80 -2.79
C CYS A 77 14.33 -3.33 -3.30
N SER A 78 15.40 -3.66 -2.61
CA SER A 78 16.75 -3.15 -2.89
C SER A 78 17.28 -3.57 -4.28
N THR A 79 16.81 -4.70 -4.80
CA THR A 79 17.24 -5.29 -6.07
C THR A 79 16.27 -5.07 -7.23
N ALA A 80 15.02 -4.60 -6.95
CA ALA A 80 13.99 -4.46 -7.96
C ALA A 80 13.04 -3.27 -7.66
N VAL A 81 13.39 -2.09 -8.15
CA VAL A 81 12.68 -0.82 -7.88
C VAL A 81 11.20 -0.86 -8.29
N SER A 82 10.83 -1.63 -9.32
CA SER A 82 9.45 -1.71 -9.82
C SER A 82 8.75 -3.03 -9.52
N LEU A 83 9.20 -3.78 -8.52
CA LEU A 83 8.65 -5.10 -8.21
C LEU A 83 7.15 -5.04 -7.86
N PHE A 84 6.73 -4.03 -7.12
CA PHE A 84 5.36 -3.89 -6.59
C PHE A 84 4.46 -2.99 -7.42
N CYS A 85 5.02 -2.23 -8.36
CA CYS A 85 4.30 -1.24 -9.15
C CYS A 85 4.53 -1.43 -10.65
N SER A 86 3.57 -0.98 -11.45
CA SER A 86 3.64 -0.99 -12.91
C SER A 86 3.10 0.34 -13.46
N THR A 87 3.02 0.47 -14.78
CA THR A 87 2.36 1.63 -15.44
C THR A 87 0.89 1.77 -15.02
N GLY A 88 0.24 0.65 -14.66
CA GLY A 88 -1.13 0.65 -14.12
C GLY A 88 -1.22 1.07 -12.66
N GLY A 89 -0.09 1.37 -12.00
CA GLY A 89 0.01 1.69 -10.58
C GLY A 89 0.38 0.50 -9.71
N CYS A 90 0.17 0.66 -8.42
CA CYS A 90 0.47 -0.32 -7.38
C CYS A 90 -0.83 -0.87 -6.79
N VAL A 91 -0.77 -1.96 -6.04
CA VAL A 91 -1.95 -2.47 -5.33
C VAL A 91 -2.09 -1.76 -3.98
N SER A 92 -3.32 -1.39 -3.62
CA SER A 92 -3.68 -1.04 -2.25
C SER A 92 -4.70 -2.04 -1.73
N HIS A 93 -4.53 -2.44 -0.47
CA HIS A 93 -5.38 -3.40 0.23
C HIS A 93 -6.20 -2.65 1.28
N PHE A 94 -7.51 -2.72 1.16
CA PHE A 94 -8.49 -2.03 2.01
C PHE A 94 -9.18 -3.08 2.88
N LEU A 95 -8.96 -3.06 4.18
CA LEU A 95 -9.53 -4.02 5.13
C LEU A 95 -10.68 -3.36 5.87
N VAL A 96 -11.89 -3.89 5.70
CA VAL A 96 -13.09 -3.55 6.48
C VAL A 96 -13.52 -4.79 7.26
N GLY A 97 -13.52 -4.69 8.58
CA GLY A 97 -13.72 -5.87 9.44
C GLY A 97 -12.68 -6.95 9.19
N ASP A 98 -13.08 -8.05 8.58
CA ASP A 98 -12.24 -9.20 8.21
C ASP A 98 -12.04 -9.37 6.69
N VAL A 99 -12.59 -8.46 5.88
CA VAL A 99 -12.59 -8.56 4.41
C VAL A 99 -11.59 -7.61 3.79
N VAL A 100 -10.67 -8.13 3.00
CA VAL A 100 -9.67 -7.36 2.25
C VAL A 100 -10.13 -7.17 0.80
N GLY A 101 -10.36 -5.93 0.39
CA GLY A 101 -10.44 -5.52 -1.01
C GLY A 101 -9.05 -5.11 -1.52
N SER A 102 -8.59 -5.71 -2.62
CA SER A 102 -7.28 -5.41 -3.21
C SER A 102 -7.46 -4.83 -4.60
N PHE A 103 -7.06 -3.57 -4.79
CA PHE A 103 -7.29 -2.86 -6.04
C PHE A 103 -6.00 -2.20 -6.55
N ARG A 104 -5.67 -2.48 -7.81
CA ARG A 104 -4.58 -1.77 -8.49
C ARG A 104 -5.00 -0.34 -8.79
N ASN A 105 -4.14 0.61 -8.44
CA ASN A 105 -4.47 2.03 -8.59
C ASN A 105 -3.19 2.88 -8.71
N GLN A 106 -3.36 4.11 -9.22
CA GLN A 106 -2.33 5.15 -9.28
C GLN A 106 -2.53 6.21 -8.17
N GLY A 107 -3.21 5.82 -7.11
CA GLY A 107 -3.60 6.64 -5.98
C GLY A 107 -5.09 6.50 -5.68
N TRP A 108 -5.47 6.77 -4.45
CA TRP A 108 -6.85 6.63 -3.99
C TRP A 108 -7.24 7.73 -3.02
N THR A 109 -8.54 7.93 -2.86
CA THR A 109 -9.12 8.80 -1.83
C THR A 109 -10.47 8.29 -1.41
N VAL A 110 -10.92 8.65 -0.21
CA VAL A 110 -12.26 8.37 0.28
C VAL A 110 -13.07 9.67 0.26
N LEU A 111 -14.19 9.64 -0.43
CA LEU A 111 -15.18 10.71 -0.40
C LEU A 111 -16.25 10.40 0.64
N THR A 112 -16.66 11.43 1.38
CA THR A 112 -17.65 11.32 2.44
C THR A 112 -18.94 12.03 2.02
N PHE A 113 -20.07 11.30 2.01
CA PHE A 113 -21.40 11.83 1.77
C PHE A 113 -22.31 11.45 2.95
N GLY A 114 -22.34 12.27 3.97
CA GLY A 114 -23.02 11.93 5.23
C GLY A 114 -22.37 10.70 5.89
N ARG A 115 -23.10 9.61 6.00
CA ARG A 115 -22.58 8.32 6.51
C ARG A 115 -21.96 7.45 5.42
N ASN A 116 -22.23 7.75 4.15
CA ASN A 116 -21.71 6.94 3.06
C ASN A 116 -20.26 7.28 2.78
N ARG A 117 -19.48 6.26 2.47
CA ARG A 117 -18.09 6.36 2.01
C ARG A 117 -18.00 5.84 0.59
N VAL A 118 -17.29 6.57 -0.25
CA VAL A 118 -16.99 6.14 -1.62
C VAL A 118 -15.48 6.15 -1.79
N LEU A 119 -14.91 4.98 -1.97
CA LEU A 119 -13.52 4.81 -2.33
C LEU A 119 -13.34 5.10 -3.81
N LEU A 120 -12.63 6.17 -4.14
CA LEU A 120 -12.19 6.47 -5.50
C LEU A 120 -10.75 5.98 -5.68
N THR A 121 -10.53 5.12 -6.66
CA THR A 121 -9.20 4.71 -7.09
C THR A 121 -8.92 5.26 -8.48
N ARG A 122 -7.79 5.98 -8.64
CA ARG A 122 -7.31 6.40 -9.94
C ARG A 122 -6.78 5.18 -10.69
N ALA A 123 -7.31 4.92 -11.85
CA ALA A 123 -6.92 3.81 -12.71
C ALA A 123 -6.16 4.32 -13.95
N HIS A 124 -5.47 3.41 -14.62
CA HIS A 124 -4.89 3.70 -15.94
C HIS A 124 -6.01 3.99 -16.96
N GLY A 125 -5.80 4.96 -17.85
CA GLY A 125 -6.83 5.41 -18.80
C GLY A 125 -7.46 4.31 -19.65
N SER A 126 -6.72 3.22 -19.92
CA SER A 126 -7.27 2.06 -20.63
C SER A 126 -8.42 1.36 -19.90
N ALA A 127 -8.53 1.51 -18.58
CA ALA A 127 -9.66 0.96 -17.82
C ALA A 127 -10.98 1.68 -18.11
N CYS A 128 -10.93 2.90 -18.68
CA CYS A 128 -12.09 3.68 -19.12
C CYS A 128 -12.16 3.83 -20.66
N GLY A 129 -11.50 2.95 -21.40
CA GLY A 129 -11.49 2.98 -22.88
C GLY A 129 -10.60 4.08 -23.50
N GLY A 130 -9.80 4.78 -22.69
CA GLY A 130 -8.86 5.80 -23.13
C GLY A 130 -7.43 5.30 -23.26
N ASN A 131 -6.47 6.23 -23.35
CA ASN A 131 -5.03 5.97 -23.31
C ASN A 131 -4.43 6.42 -21.97
N SER A 132 -3.13 6.20 -21.78
CA SER A 132 -2.43 6.44 -20.52
C SER A 132 -2.67 7.81 -19.85
N PRO A 133 -2.66 8.95 -20.54
CA PRO A 133 -2.90 10.25 -19.90
C PRO A 133 -4.38 10.55 -19.60
N THR A 134 -5.33 9.73 -20.11
CA THR A 134 -6.76 9.95 -19.86
C THR A 134 -7.09 9.71 -18.39
N PRO A 135 -7.64 10.72 -17.66
CA PRO A 135 -8.08 10.51 -16.28
C PRO A 135 -9.14 9.42 -16.21
N CYS A 136 -8.93 8.43 -15.37
CA CYS A 136 -9.85 7.33 -15.13
C CYS A 136 -9.98 7.08 -13.64
N PHE A 137 -11.21 7.01 -13.14
CA PHE A 137 -11.49 6.73 -11.74
C PHE A 137 -12.51 5.61 -11.63
N VAL A 138 -12.28 4.71 -10.71
CA VAL A 138 -13.24 3.66 -10.34
C VAL A 138 -13.76 3.97 -8.94
N ALA A 139 -15.07 4.16 -8.82
CA ALA A 139 -15.75 4.37 -7.56
C ALA A 139 -16.20 3.03 -6.97
N ARG A 140 -15.99 2.84 -5.67
CA ARG A 140 -16.43 1.65 -4.94
C ARG A 140 -17.09 2.04 -3.63
N GLY A 141 -18.17 1.34 -3.29
CA GLY A 141 -18.80 1.41 -1.99
C GLY A 141 -18.68 0.08 -1.26
N TRP A 142 -18.64 0.12 0.06
CA TRP A 142 -18.78 -1.06 0.89
C TRP A 142 -20.25 -1.42 1.06
N ASP A 143 -20.60 -2.69 0.84
CA ASP A 143 -21.93 -3.24 1.12
C ASP A 143 -21.82 -4.00 2.46
N PRO A 144 -22.37 -3.45 3.56
CA PRO A 144 -22.23 -4.04 4.87
C PRO A 144 -23.05 -5.33 5.05
N ASP A 145 -24.14 -5.48 4.30
CA ASP A 145 -25.00 -6.66 4.40
C ASP A 145 -24.37 -7.87 3.70
N ALA A 146 -23.82 -7.63 2.51
CA ALA A 146 -23.13 -8.68 1.75
C ALA A 146 -21.64 -8.82 2.11
N LYS A 147 -21.08 -7.88 2.87
CA LYS A 147 -19.64 -7.79 3.20
C LYS A 147 -18.74 -7.83 1.97
N VAL A 148 -19.04 -7.01 0.98
CA VAL A 148 -18.28 -6.94 -0.27
C VAL A 148 -18.10 -5.50 -0.74
N TRP A 149 -17.01 -5.26 -1.46
CA TRP A 149 -16.81 -4.05 -2.22
C TRP A 149 -17.60 -4.10 -3.54
N ARG A 150 -18.43 -3.09 -3.80
CA ARG A 150 -19.17 -2.95 -5.05
C ARG A 150 -18.63 -1.78 -5.85
N SER A 151 -18.39 -1.98 -7.14
CA SER A 151 -18.15 -0.87 -8.07
C SER A 151 -19.44 -0.10 -8.29
N VAL A 152 -19.34 1.22 -8.27
CA VAL A 152 -20.44 2.12 -8.61
C VAL A 152 -20.36 2.34 -10.12
N GLU A 153 -21.29 1.76 -10.86
CA GLU A 153 -21.42 1.99 -12.28
C GLU A 153 -22.43 3.14 -12.53
N ALA A 154 -22.07 4.09 -13.37
CA ALA A 154 -23.02 5.07 -13.84
C ALA A 154 -24.02 4.35 -14.77
N ARG A 155 -25.29 4.28 -14.40
CA ARG A 155 -26.35 3.91 -15.36
C ARG A 155 -26.54 5.07 -16.33
N THR A 156 -26.21 4.84 -17.58
CA THR A 156 -26.71 5.70 -18.69
C THR A 156 -28.15 5.30 -18.93
N GLU A 157 -29.08 6.17 -18.57
CA GLU A 157 -30.50 6.07 -19.03
C GLU A 157 -30.61 6.41 -20.50
#